data_93de1a4a9456bfdc83740330e3605028
#
_entry.id   93de1a4a9456bfdc83740330e3605028
#
_cell.length_a   1.000
_cell.length_b   1.000
_cell.length_c   1.000
_cell.angle_alpha   90.00
_cell.angle_beta   90.00
_cell.angle_gamma   90.00
#
_symmetry.space_group_name_H-M   'P 1'
#
loop_
_entity.id
_entity.type
_entity.pdbx_description
1 polymer ?
#
loop_
_entity_poly.entity_id
_entity_poly.type
_entity_poly.pdbx_seq_one_letter_code
_entity_poly.pdbx_strand_id
1 'polypeptide(L)'
;MNGISGMRSFFNESGELARFAGHVFSVGSRPRYEFKELLAQCYLIGYKSLPLIGLTGFIMGLVLTMQLRPSLVEYGVESQLPQMVGIAIVREIGPVITALIFAGKIGSSIGAELGSMKVTEQIDAMEVSGTNPFKYLVATRVLAATIMLPILTVIGDAISLFGAFIGVNIRAVTSFTLFYTQVFQSVSYGDMVPAFIKTFFFGFAVGLVGCYKGYNSSKGTRGVGSSANSAVVLSSVLIFIIDLLVVQVTDILGLN
;
A
#
# COMPACT_ATOMS: atom_id res chain seq x y z
N MET A 1 8.85 -35.42 -4.37
CA MET A 1 10.14 -34.72 -4.21
C MET A 1 10.06 -33.20 -4.49
N ASN A 2 8.90 -32.65 -4.94
CA ASN A 2 8.82 -31.22 -5.34
C ASN A 2 8.50 -30.21 -4.19
N GLY A 3 8.10 -30.68 -3.01
CA GLY A 3 7.76 -29.78 -1.89
C GLY A 3 8.97 -29.17 -1.17
N ILE A 4 10.04 -29.96 -1.02
CA ILE A 4 11.25 -29.52 -0.30
C ILE A 4 12.04 -28.51 -1.13
N SER A 5 12.05 -28.64 -2.47
CA SER A 5 12.69 -27.68 -3.39
C SER A 5 11.99 -26.33 -3.40
N GLY A 6 10.65 -26.33 -3.34
CA GLY A 6 9.85 -25.10 -3.27
C GLY A 6 10.05 -24.34 -1.95
N MET A 7 10.09 -25.08 -0.84
CA MET A 7 10.32 -24.48 0.48
C MET A 7 11.74 -23.89 0.61
N ARG A 8 12.75 -24.59 0.07
CA ARG A 8 14.14 -24.08 0.03
C ARG A 8 14.29 -22.85 -0.85
N SER A 9 13.57 -22.80 -1.99
CA SER A 9 13.52 -21.62 -2.87
C SER A 9 12.89 -20.43 -2.14
N PHE A 10 11.79 -20.63 -1.43
CA PHE A 10 11.12 -19.58 -0.67
C PHE A 10 12.01 -19.00 0.46
N PHE A 11 12.70 -19.86 1.24
CA PHE A 11 13.62 -19.38 2.27
C PHE A 11 14.83 -18.64 1.69
N ASN A 12 15.35 -19.07 0.55
CA ASN A 12 16.43 -18.37 -0.12
C ASN A 12 15.99 -16.99 -0.62
N GLU A 13 14.83 -16.91 -1.25
CA GLU A 13 14.24 -15.65 -1.73
C GLU A 13 13.96 -14.68 -0.59
N SER A 14 13.42 -15.17 0.53
CA SER A 14 13.20 -14.36 1.75
C SER A 14 14.52 -13.82 2.32
N GLY A 15 15.56 -14.65 2.33
CA GLY A 15 16.90 -14.25 2.77
C GLY A 15 17.55 -13.20 1.86
N GLU A 16 17.36 -13.32 0.56
CA GLU A 16 17.85 -12.32 -0.42
C GLU A 16 17.09 -11.00 -0.30
N LEU A 17 15.77 -11.05 -0.12
CA LEU A 17 14.94 -9.86 0.11
C LEU A 17 15.36 -9.14 1.40
N ALA A 18 15.64 -9.88 2.48
CA ALA A 18 16.13 -9.30 3.73
C ALA A 18 17.50 -8.63 3.58
N ARG A 19 18.43 -9.23 2.83
CA ARG A 19 19.73 -8.60 2.51
C ARG A 19 19.55 -7.34 1.65
N PHE A 20 18.65 -7.40 0.68
CA PHE A 20 18.32 -6.26 -0.17
C PHE A 20 17.74 -5.11 0.66
N ALA A 21 16.82 -5.40 1.60
CA ALA A 21 16.30 -4.43 2.55
C ALA A 21 17.40 -3.81 3.42
N GLY A 22 18.32 -4.63 3.97
CA GLY A 22 19.46 -4.15 4.73
C GLY A 22 20.37 -3.20 3.92
N HIS A 23 20.55 -3.50 2.64
CA HIS A 23 21.31 -2.63 1.73
C HIS A 23 20.58 -1.29 1.47
N VAL A 24 19.25 -1.31 1.30
CA VAL A 24 18.43 -0.07 1.18
C VAL A 24 18.63 0.82 2.40
N PHE A 25 18.55 0.27 3.63
CA PHE A 25 18.79 1.03 4.86
C PHE A 25 20.22 1.58 4.94
N SER A 26 21.21 0.78 4.60
CA SER A 26 22.62 1.17 4.62
C SER A 26 22.93 2.32 3.65
N VAL A 27 22.35 2.30 2.45
CA VAL A 27 22.52 3.34 1.43
C VAL A 27 21.65 4.55 1.75
N GLY A 28 20.44 4.32 2.26
CA GLY A 28 19.51 5.36 2.68
C GLY A 28 20.01 6.22 3.83
N SER A 29 20.91 5.73 4.69
CA SER A 29 21.50 6.50 5.81
C SER A 29 22.62 7.45 5.38
N ARG A 30 23.12 7.39 4.15
CA ARG A 30 24.26 8.20 3.72
C ARG A 30 23.85 9.60 3.31
N PRO A 31 24.48 10.68 3.84
CA PRO A 31 24.19 12.06 3.46
C PRO A 31 24.61 12.29 2.00
N ARG A 32 23.75 12.82 1.22
CA ARG A 32 23.68 13.24 -0.19
C ARG A 32 22.53 12.55 -0.88
N TYR A 33 21.30 12.79 -0.40
CA TYR A 33 20.09 12.33 -1.06
C TYR A 33 19.91 13.05 -2.40
N GLU A 34 19.47 12.30 -3.39
CA GLU A 34 18.96 12.82 -4.66
C GLU A 34 17.53 13.35 -4.45
N PHE A 35 17.42 14.47 -3.69
CA PHE A 35 16.12 15.05 -3.32
C PHE A 35 15.25 15.36 -4.54
N LYS A 36 15.88 15.78 -5.63
CA LYS A 36 15.16 16.08 -6.88
C LYS A 36 14.50 14.84 -7.45
N GLU A 37 15.22 13.72 -7.45
CA GLU A 37 14.68 12.43 -7.90
C GLU A 37 13.62 11.89 -6.93
N LEU A 38 13.85 11.98 -5.63
CA LEU A 38 12.86 11.59 -4.63
C LEU A 38 11.53 12.35 -4.81
N LEU A 39 11.58 13.66 -5.00
CA LEU A 39 10.38 14.47 -5.26
C LEU A 39 9.70 14.09 -6.57
N ALA A 40 10.47 13.81 -7.63
CA ALA A 40 9.94 13.33 -8.88
C ALA A 40 9.23 11.98 -8.72
N GLN A 41 9.82 11.06 -7.96
CA GLN A 41 9.20 9.77 -7.64
C GLN A 41 7.96 9.93 -6.75
N CYS A 42 7.97 10.80 -5.75
CA CYS A 42 6.78 11.12 -4.96
C CYS A 42 5.64 11.65 -5.83
N TYR A 43 5.93 12.53 -6.79
CA TYR A 43 4.94 13.02 -7.74
C TYR A 43 4.38 11.91 -8.63
N LEU A 44 5.26 11.08 -9.21
CA LEU A 44 4.85 9.99 -10.09
C LEU A 44 4.01 8.93 -9.35
N ILE A 45 4.45 8.54 -8.17
CA ILE A 45 3.82 7.52 -7.33
C ILE A 45 2.52 8.08 -6.72
N GLY A 46 2.57 9.28 -6.14
CA GLY A 46 1.45 9.89 -5.44
C GLY A 46 0.39 10.44 -6.38
N TYR A 47 0.72 11.51 -7.09
CA TYR A 47 -0.26 12.24 -7.90
C TYR A 47 -0.94 11.37 -8.96
N LYS A 48 -0.17 10.56 -9.69
CA LYS A 48 -0.74 9.68 -10.72
C LYS A 48 -1.58 8.54 -10.16
N SER A 49 -1.52 8.25 -8.85
CA SER A 49 -2.34 7.22 -8.21
C SER A 49 -3.64 7.76 -7.63
N LEU A 50 -3.74 9.07 -7.38
CA LEU A 50 -4.92 9.70 -6.81
C LEU A 50 -6.23 9.38 -7.53
N PRO A 51 -6.35 9.46 -8.87
CA PRO A 51 -7.62 9.19 -9.55
C PRO A 51 -8.11 7.76 -9.33
N LEU A 52 -7.19 6.79 -9.36
CA LEU A 52 -7.53 5.38 -9.16
C LEU A 52 -7.95 5.11 -7.72
N ILE A 53 -7.17 5.59 -6.74
CA ILE A 53 -7.46 5.43 -5.31
C ILE A 53 -8.74 6.17 -4.93
N GLY A 54 -8.94 7.37 -5.45
CA GLY A 54 -10.16 8.14 -5.19
C GLY A 54 -11.42 7.45 -5.75
N LEU A 55 -11.37 6.97 -6.99
CA LEU A 55 -12.50 6.26 -7.58
C LEU A 55 -12.81 4.95 -6.84
N THR A 56 -11.79 4.15 -6.57
CA THR A 56 -11.97 2.88 -5.85
C THR A 56 -12.41 3.09 -4.41
N GLY A 57 -11.85 4.07 -3.71
CA GLY A 57 -12.27 4.44 -2.36
C GLY A 57 -13.72 4.88 -2.32
N PHE A 58 -14.15 5.75 -3.22
CA PHE A 58 -15.55 6.18 -3.33
C PHE A 58 -16.51 5.01 -3.51
N ILE A 59 -16.21 4.11 -4.46
CA ILE A 59 -17.02 2.92 -4.71
C ILE A 59 -17.05 2.01 -3.48
N MET A 60 -15.90 1.81 -2.82
CA MET A 60 -15.83 0.96 -1.62
C MET A 60 -16.70 1.49 -0.47
N GLY A 61 -16.64 2.79 -0.20
CA GLY A 61 -17.49 3.39 0.82
C GLY A 61 -18.98 3.22 0.53
N LEU A 62 -19.36 3.42 -0.73
CA LEU A 62 -20.73 3.25 -1.19
C LEU A 62 -21.20 1.79 -1.06
N VAL A 63 -20.41 0.84 -1.56
CA VAL A 63 -20.73 -0.60 -1.52
C VAL A 63 -20.80 -1.11 -0.08
N LEU A 64 -19.84 -0.74 0.78
CA LEU A 64 -19.80 -1.17 2.17
C LEU A 64 -21.07 -0.73 2.91
N THR A 65 -21.49 0.52 2.71
CA THR A 65 -22.72 1.05 3.29
C THR A 65 -23.95 0.27 2.81
N MET A 66 -24.03 -0.01 1.50
CA MET A 66 -25.16 -0.76 0.94
C MET A 66 -25.20 -2.21 1.43
N GLN A 67 -24.05 -2.83 1.72
CA GLN A 67 -23.98 -4.20 2.22
C GLN A 67 -24.27 -4.31 3.72
N LEU A 68 -23.82 -3.36 4.54
CA LEU A 68 -24.04 -3.39 6.00
C LEU A 68 -25.47 -3.01 6.38
N ARG A 69 -26.09 -2.12 5.63
CA ARG A 69 -27.41 -1.59 5.95
C ARG A 69 -28.51 -2.64 6.16
N PRO A 70 -28.72 -3.64 5.27
CA PRO A 70 -29.80 -4.62 5.43
C PRO A 70 -29.72 -5.35 6.76
N SER A 71 -28.51 -5.78 7.16
CA SER A 71 -28.29 -6.46 8.44
C SER A 71 -28.61 -5.55 9.63
N LEU A 72 -28.18 -4.29 9.58
CA LEU A 72 -28.44 -3.34 10.68
C LEU A 72 -29.93 -2.99 10.81
N VAL A 73 -30.67 -2.94 9.70
CA VAL A 73 -32.12 -2.77 9.69
C VAL A 73 -32.82 -3.97 10.33
N GLU A 74 -32.39 -5.19 10.00
CA GLU A 74 -32.95 -6.44 10.55
C GLU A 74 -32.74 -6.49 12.07
N TYR A 75 -31.61 -6.02 12.60
CA TYR A 75 -31.36 -5.93 14.04
C TYR A 75 -31.91 -4.67 14.71
N GLY A 76 -32.57 -3.77 13.98
CA GLY A 76 -33.14 -2.53 14.53
C GLY A 76 -32.14 -1.47 14.97
N VAL A 77 -30.90 -1.54 14.48
CA VAL A 77 -29.77 -0.65 14.84
C VAL A 77 -29.24 0.17 13.67
N GLU A 78 -30.12 0.50 12.71
CA GLU A 78 -29.76 1.27 11.51
C GLU A 78 -29.08 2.62 11.83
N SER A 79 -29.40 3.24 12.97
CA SER A 79 -28.80 4.50 13.42
C SER A 79 -27.27 4.41 13.65
N GLN A 80 -26.73 3.21 13.83
CA GLN A 80 -25.30 2.98 14.04
C GLN A 80 -24.53 2.76 12.71
N LEU A 81 -25.21 2.78 11.58
CA LEU A 81 -24.58 2.53 10.26
C LEU A 81 -23.39 3.46 9.97
N PRO A 82 -23.46 4.80 10.19
CA PRO A 82 -22.31 5.68 9.98
C PRO A 82 -21.10 5.33 10.85
N GLN A 83 -21.33 4.95 12.10
CA GLN A 83 -20.28 4.57 13.05
C GLN A 83 -19.56 3.31 12.59
N MET A 84 -20.30 2.25 12.27
CA MET A 84 -19.73 0.96 11.86
C MET A 84 -18.97 1.07 10.53
N VAL A 85 -19.53 1.81 9.57
CA VAL A 85 -18.84 2.04 8.29
C VAL A 85 -17.58 2.89 8.49
N GLY A 86 -17.65 3.92 9.35
CA GLY A 86 -16.50 4.77 9.66
C GLY A 86 -15.33 3.99 10.26
N ILE A 87 -15.59 3.18 11.29
CA ILE A 87 -14.56 2.33 11.92
C ILE A 87 -14.00 1.34 10.91
N ALA A 88 -14.84 0.64 10.16
CA ALA A 88 -14.42 -0.35 9.19
C ALA A 88 -13.51 0.25 8.09
N ILE A 89 -13.82 1.45 7.59
CA ILE A 89 -13.01 2.14 6.59
C ILE A 89 -11.67 2.54 7.20
N VAL A 90 -11.68 3.31 8.27
CA VAL A 90 -10.45 3.94 8.80
C VAL A 90 -9.49 2.92 9.40
N ARG A 91 -10.00 1.89 10.09
CA ARG A 91 -9.19 0.91 10.81
C ARG A 91 -8.56 -0.13 9.88
N GLU A 92 -9.34 -0.66 8.91
CA GLU A 92 -8.93 -1.85 8.15
C GLU A 92 -9.08 -1.68 6.63
N ILE A 93 -10.30 -1.48 6.17
CA ILE A 93 -10.63 -1.58 4.74
C ILE A 93 -9.87 -0.55 3.91
N GLY A 94 -9.84 0.69 4.37
CA GLY A 94 -9.15 1.78 3.68
C GLY A 94 -7.65 1.52 3.51
N PRO A 95 -6.89 1.31 4.60
CA PRO A 95 -5.46 1.02 4.53
C PRO A 95 -5.12 -0.19 3.66
N VAL A 96 -5.81 -1.32 3.85
CA VAL A 96 -5.50 -2.58 3.14
C VAL A 96 -5.85 -2.49 1.66
N ILE A 97 -7.05 -1.99 1.32
CA ILE A 97 -7.48 -1.88 -0.09
C ILE A 97 -6.60 -0.86 -0.84
N THR A 98 -6.30 0.28 -0.22
CA THR A 98 -5.39 1.27 -0.82
C THR A 98 -4.01 0.66 -1.06
N ALA A 99 -3.46 -0.11 -0.11
CA ALA A 99 -2.18 -0.78 -0.25
C ALA A 99 -2.19 -1.85 -1.37
N LEU A 100 -3.26 -2.63 -1.51
CA LEU A 100 -3.39 -3.63 -2.59
C LEU A 100 -3.48 -2.98 -3.97
N ILE A 101 -4.26 -1.89 -4.11
CA ILE A 101 -4.34 -1.13 -5.35
C ILE A 101 -2.97 -0.49 -5.67
N PHE A 102 -2.31 0.01 -4.65
CA PHE A 102 -0.97 0.58 -4.77
C PHE A 102 0.06 -0.48 -5.18
N ALA A 103 0.02 -1.69 -4.61
CA ALA A 103 0.86 -2.81 -5.03
C ALA A 103 0.63 -3.19 -6.49
N GLY A 104 -0.64 -3.27 -6.91
CA GLY A 104 -1.02 -3.54 -8.30
C GLY A 104 -0.51 -2.50 -9.28
N LYS A 105 -0.61 -1.21 -8.95
CA LYS A 105 -0.19 -0.12 -9.83
C LYS A 105 1.29 0.20 -9.71
N ILE A 106 1.76 0.50 -8.52
CA ILE A 106 3.12 1.01 -8.29
C ILE A 106 4.13 -0.12 -8.19
N GLY A 107 3.79 -1.21 -7.48
CA GLY A 107 4.66 -2.39 -7.40
C GLY A 107 4.96 -2.99 -8.77
N SER A 108 3.92 -3.15 -9.62
CA SER A 108 4.10 -3.62 -10.99
C SER A 108 4.88 -2.63 -11.86
N SER A 109 4.59 -1.31 -11.73
CA SER A 109 5.29 -0.27 -12.51
C SER A 109 6.77 -0.22 -12.19
N ILE A 110 7.15 -0.23 -10.90
CA ILE A 110 8.55 -0.25 -10.45
C ILE A 110 9.24 -1.53 -10.94
N GLY A 111 8.58 -2.70 -10.79
CA GLY A 111 9.10 -3.98 -11.24
C GLY A 111 9.35 -4.04 -12.74
N ALA A 112 8.42 -3.49 -13.53
CA ALA A 112 8.55 -3.43 -14.99
C ALA A 112 9.63 -2.42 -15.43
N GLU A 113 9.66 -1.23 -14.83
CA GLU A 113 10.60 -0.16 -15.18
C GLU A 113 12.04 -0.58 -14.89
N LEU A 114 12.34 -1.02 -13.65
CA LEU A 114 13.68 -1.48 -13.29
C LEU A 114 14.06 -2.76 -14.05
N GLY A 115 13.08 -3.66 -14.27
CA GLY A 115 13.30 -4.85 -15.10
C GLY A 115 13.69 -4.48 -16.54
N SER A 116 13.01 -3.50 -17.13
CA SER A 116 13.36 -2.99 -18.46
C SER A 116 14.77 -2.36 -18.49
N MET A 117 15.09 -1.52 -17.49
CA MET A 117 16.41 -0.89 -17.35
C MET A 117 17.53 -1.93 -17.18
N LYS A 118 17.24 -3.04 -16.47
CA LYS A 118 18.22 -4.14 -16.31
C LYS A 118 18.45 -4.89 -17.62
N VAL A 119 17.37 -5.20 -18.34
CA VAL A 119 17.43 -5.94 -19.62
C VAL A 119 18.14 -5.13 -20.71
N THR A 120 17.98 -3.81 -20.70
CA THR A 120 18.62 -2.90 -21.66
C THR A 120 20.00 -2.38 -21.19
N GLU A 121 20.56 -2.98 -20.12
CA GLU A 121 21.89 -2.65 -19.57
C GLU A 121 22.04 -1.18 -19.11
N GLN A 122 20.92 -0.46 -18.91
CA GLN A 122 20.95 0.93 -18.42
C GLN A 122 21.50 1.03 -17.00
N ILE A 123 21.20 0.04 -16.15
CA ILE A 123 21.70 -0.02 -14.77
C ILE A 123 23.23 -0.16 -14.79
N ASP A 124 23.75 -1.05 -15.64
CA ASP A 124 25.18 -1.30 -15.77
C ASP A 124 25.91 -0.09 -16.38
N ALA A 125 25.27 0.61 -17.34
CA ALA A 125 25.79 1.87 -17.89
C ALA A 125 25.86 3.01 -16.84
N MET A 126 24.91 3.07 -15.90
CA MET A 126 24.98 4.02 -14.78
C MET A 126 26.17 3.75 -13.87
N GLU A 127 26.47 2.49 -13.56
CA GLU A 127 27.65 2.12 -12.77
C GLU A 127 28.96 2.54 -13.44
N VAL A 128 29.10 2.29 -14.74
CA VAL A 128 30.28 2.70 -15.52
C VAL A 128 30.43 4.22 -15.56
N SER A 129 29.32 4.96 -15.56
CA SER A 129 29.35 6.44 -15.50
C SER A 129 29.63 7.02 -14.10
N GLY A 130 29.88 6.15 -13.10
CA GLY A 130 30.17 6.58 -11.72
C GLY A 130 28.94 6.96 -10.88
N THR A 131 27.74 6.74 -11.39
CA THR A 131 26.49 6.94 -10.65
C THR A 131 26.13 5.65 -9.91
N ASN A 132 25.81 5.73 -8.62
CA ASN A 132 25.35 4.57 -7.87
C ASN A 132 23.86 4.29 -8.19
N PRO A 133 23.57 3.26 -9.02
CA PRO A 133 22.19 3.02 -9.46
C PRO A 133 21.31 2.55 -8.33
N PHE A 134 21.84 1.85 -7.34
CA PHE A 134 21.07 1.40 -6.18
C PHE A 134 20.54 2.58 -5.38
N LYS A 135 21.35 3.62 -5.18
CA LYS A 135 20.96 4.84 -4.50
C LYS A 135 19.94 5.65 -5.31
N TYR A 136 20.22 5.83 -6.59
CA TYR A 136 19.39 6.66 -7.48
C TYR A 136 18.05 6.01 -7.81
N LEU A 137 18.04 4.70 -8.10
CA LEU A 137 16.83 3.99 -8.56
C LEU A 137 16.07 3.33 -7.43
N VAL A 138 16.77 2.62 -6.51
CA VAL A 138 16.10 1.80 -5.51
C VAL A 138 15.72 2.63 -4.29
N ALA A 139 16.69 3.31 -3.66
CA ALA A 139 16.42 4.03 -2.42
C ALA A 139 15.37 5.14 -2.59
N THR A 140 15.40 5.88 -3.69
CA THR A 140 14.41 6.94 -3.98
C THR A 140 13.00 6.39 -4.15
N ARG A 141 12.83 5.26 -4.87
CA ARG A 141 11.51 4.64 -5.09
C ARG A 141 10.95 4.02 -3.82
N VAL A 142 11.77 3.34 -3.03
CA VAL A 142 11.34 2.75 -1.75
C VAL A 142 10.90 3.85 -0.79
N LEU A 143 11.69 4.92 -0.63
CA LEU A 143 11.33 6.05 0.23
C LEU A 143 10.07 6.77 -0.26
N ALA A 144 9.98 7.03 -1.57
CA ALA A 144 8.79 7.66 -2.15
C ALA A 144 7.53 6.81 -1.92
N ALA A 145 7.59 5.49 -2.12
CA ALA A 145 6.48 4.59 -1.85
C ALA A 145 6.08 4.60 -0.36
N THR A 146 7.08 4.57 0.54
CA THR A 146 6.87 4.60 1.98
C THR A 146 6.17 5.87 2.44
N ILE A 147 6.53 7.03 1.88
CA ILE A 147 5.94 8.32 2.26
C ILE A 147 4.57 8.53 1.58
N MET A 148 4.44 8.11 0.33
CA MET A 148 3.23 8.45 -0.44
C MET A 148 2.04 7.55 -0.10
N LEU A 149 2.25 6.29 0.30
CA LEU A 149 1.13 5.41 0.62
C LEU A 149 0.29 5.88 1.81
N PRO A 150 0.86 6.31 2.95
CA PRO A 150 0.07 6.89 4.04
C PRO A 150 -0.77 8.10 3.60
N ILE A 151 -0.19 8.98 2.80
CA ILE A 151 -0.89 10.17 2.29
C ILE A 151 -2.06 9.77 1.38
N LEU A 152 -1.82 8.81 0.49
CA LEU A 152 -2.86 8.27 -0.40
C LEU A 152 -3.96 7.55 0.37
N THR A 153 -3.64 6.87 1.46
CA THR A 153 -4.62 6.21 2.33
C THR A 153 -5.53 7.24 3.00
N VAL A 154 -4.98 8.29 3.61
CA VAL A 154 -5.80 9.34 4.23
C VAL A 154 -6.76 9.99 3.22
N ILE A 155 -6.28 10.27 2.00
CA ILE A 155 -7.14 10.83 0.94
C ILE A 155 -8.18 9.80 0.49
N GLY A 156 -7.79 8.54 0.35
CA GLY A 156 -8.67 7.43 -0.02
C GLY A 156 -9.78 7.22 1.01
N ASP A 157 -9.44 7.25 2.30
CA ASP A 157 -10.39 7.12 3.40
C ASP A 157 -11.38 8.28 3.43
N ALA A 158 -10.91 9.52 3.25
CA ALA A 158 -11.78 10.68 3.19
C ALA A 158 -12.80 10.58 2.03
N ILE A 159 -12.35 10.12 0.86
CA ILE A 159 -13.21 9.91 -0.30
C ILE A 159 -14.15 8.70 -0.08
N SER A 160 -13.68 7.65 0.60
CA SER A 160 -14.51 6.48 0.96
C SER A 160 -15.62 6.85 1.93
N LEU A 161 -15.34 7.67 2.94
CA LEU A 161 -16.35 8.20 3.86
C LEU A 161 -17.38 9.09 3.14
N PHE A 162 -16.94 9.86 2.14
CA PHE A 162 -17.88 10.63 1.30
C PHE A 162 -18.77 9.70 0.47
N GLY A 163 -18.23 8.63 -0.11
CA GLY A 163 -19.00 7.59 -0.78
C GLY A 163 -19.99 6.91 0.15
N ALA A 164 -19.58 6.62 1.39
CA ALA A 164 -20.42 6.05 2.42
C ALA A 164 -21.58 7.00 2.81
N PHE A 165 -21.31 8.30 2.96
CA PHE A 165 -22.34 9.31 3.20
C PHE A 165 -23.41 9.31 2.09
N ILE A 166 -23.00 9.25 0.83
CA ILE A 166 -23.95 9.12 -0.29
C ILE A 166 -24.73 7.81 -0.19
N GLY A 167 -24.06 6.70 0.13
CA GLY A 167 -24.69 5.37 0.30
C GLY A 167 -25.79 5.38 1.38
N VAL A 168 -25.56 6.04 2.51
CA VAL A 168 -26.59 6.22 3.57
C VAL A 168 -27.79 7.01 3.03
N ASN A 169 -27.52 8.09 2.31
CA ASN A 169 -28.57 9.01 1.82
C ASN A 169 -29.39 8.47 0.64
N ILE A 170 -29.01 7.36 0.03
CA ILE A 170 -29.84 6.71 -1.01
C ILE A 170 -31.20 6.25 -0.46
N ARG A 171 -31.26 5.85 0.82
CA ARG A 171 -32.48 5.29 1.43
C ARG A 171 -32.88 5.91 2.78
N ALA A 172 -32.04 6.74 3.38
CA ALA A 172 -32.28 7.46 4.62
C ALA A 172 -31.84 8.91 4.47
N VAL A 173 -32.53 9.83 5.12
CA VAL A 173 -32.14 11.25 5.11
C VAL A 173 -31.27 11.51 6.33
N THR A 174 -29.94 11.57 6.13
CA THR A 174 -28.99 11.90 7.19
C THR A 174 -28.24 13.17 6.79
N SER A 175 -28.20 14.18 7.70
CA SER A 175 -27.45 15.40 7.40
C SER A 175 -25.94 15.10 7.37
N PHE A 176 -25.20 15.87 6.56
CA PHE A 176 -23.75 15.76 6.48
C PHE A 176 -23.09 15.88 7.87
N THR A 177 -23.50 16.88 8.64
CA THR A 177 -22.95 17.10 9.98
C THR A 177 -23.19 15.91 10.90
N LEU A 178 -24.42 15.35 10.89
CA LEU A 178 -24.74 14.20 11.74
C LEU A 178 -23.92 12.96 11.37
N PHE A 179 -23.78 12.66 10.07
CA PHE A 179 -22.99 11.54 9.59
C PHE A 179 -21.54 11.62 10.06
N TYR A 180 -20.86 12.75 9.79
CA TYR A 180 -19.45 12.90 10.17
C TYR A 180 -19.26 13.00 11.68
N THR A 181 -20.18 13.61 12.42
CA THR A 181 -20.11 13.61 13.90
C THR A 181 -20.17 12.18 14.45
N GLN A 182 -21.06 11.34 13.94
CA GLN A 182 -21.15 9.94 14.36
C GLN A 182 -19.90 9.13 14.00
N VAL A 183 -19.34 9.34 12.82
CA VAL A 183 -18.07 8.71 12.40
C VAL A 183 -16.93 9.11 13.33
N PHE A 184 -16.72 10.40 13.54
CA PHE A 184 -15.59 10.88 14.37
C PHE A 184 -15.75 10.57 15.87
N GLN A 185 -16.98 10.43 16.37
CA GLN A 185 -17.21 9.97 17.74
C GLN A 185 -16.91 8.49 17.95
N SER A 186 -17.03 7.68 16.89
CA SER A 186 -16.81 6.24 16.96
C SER A 186 -15.38 5.82 16.71
N VAL A 187 -14.59 6.62 15.99
CA VAL A 187 -13.19 6.34 15.67
C VAL A 187 -12.30 6.91 16.77
N SER A 188 -11.60 6.03 17.49
CA SER A 188 -10.68 6.41 18.56
C SER A 188 -9.27 6.67 18.03
N TYR A 189 -8.43 7.33 18.83
CA TYR A 189 -7.01 7.44 18.52
C TYR A 189 -6.32 6.07 18.48
N GLY A 190 -6.81 5.10 19.26
CA GLY A 190 -6.34 3.72 19.25
C GLY A 190 -6.58 3.01 17.92
N ASP A 191 -7.61 3.39 17.17
CA ASP A 191 -7.90 2.88 15.83
C ASP A 191 -7.06 3.58 14.76
N MET A 192 -6.98 4.93 14.81
CA MET A 192 -6.34 5.73 13.77
C MET A 192 -4.82 5.58 13.74
N VAL A 193 -4.16 5.60 14.91
CA VAL A 193 -2.69 5.60 14.96
C VAL A 193 -2.09 4.30 14.42
N PRO A 194 -2.52 3.10 14.85
CA PRO A 194 -2.02 1.86 14.27
C PRO A 194 -2.35 1.72 12.78
N ALA A 195 -3.58 2.11 12.38
CA ALA A 195 -4.00 2.09 10.98
C ALA A 195 -3.10 2.98 10.10
N PHE A 196 -2.71 4.17 10.58
CA PHE A 196 -1.80 5.04 9.86
C PHE A 196 -0.36 4.51 9.85
N ILE A 197 0.12 3.97 10.97
CA ILE A 197 1.48 3.42 11.07
C ILE A 197 1.65 2.22 10.13
N LYS A 198 0.65 1.30 10.05
CA LYS A 198 0.75 0.13 9.17
C LYS A 198 0.92 0.50 7.70
N THR A 199 0.41 1.65 7.26
CA THR A 199 0.55 2.09 5.86
C THR A 199 1.98 2.44 5.48
N PHE A 200 2.82 2.90 6.41
CA PHE A 200 4.26 3.07 6.16
C PHE A 200 4.94 1.73 5.87
N PHE A 201 4.61 0.70 6.64
CA PHE A 201 5.14 -0.65 6.41
C PHE A 201 4.65 -1.24 5.09
N PHE A 202 3.39 -1.01 4.73
CA PHE A 202 2.85 -1.42 3.43
C PHE A 202 3.58 -0.72 2.28
N GLY A 203 3.77 0.61 2.36
CA GLY A 203 4.50 1.39 1.35
C GLY A 203 5.94 0.94 1.19
N PHE A 204 6.62 0.68 2.31
CA PHE A 204 7.96 0.14 2.34
C PHE A 204 8.02 -1.24 1.67
N ALA A 205 7.11 -2.16 2.02
CA ALA A 205 7.06 -3.51 1.46
C ALA A 205 6.83 -3.48 -0.05
N VAL A 206 5.87 -2.68 -0.54
CA VAL A 206 5.58 -2.55 -1.98
C VAL A 206 6.75 -1.97 -2.75
N GLY A 207 7.34 -0.88 -2.25
CA GLY A 207 8.51 -0.26 -2.85
C GLY A 207 9.72 -1.20 -2.90
N LEU A 208 10.00 -1.87 -1.77
CA LEU A 208 11.10 -2.81 -1.64
C LEU A 208 10.97 -4.00 -2.60
N VAL A 209 9.80 -4.64 -2.61
CA VAL A 209 9.53 -5.82 -3.45
C VAL A 209 9.53 -5.45 -4.93
N GLY A 210 8.92 -4.32 -5.30
CA GLY A 210 8.95 -3.81 -6.68
C GLY A 210 10.37 -3.60 -7.17
N CYS A 211 11.21 -2.94 -6.35
CA CYS A 211 12.61 -2.73 -6.67
C CYS A 211 13.41 -4.04 -6.71
N TYR A 212 13.22 -4.94 -5.75
CA TYR A 212 13.92 -6.22 -5.70
C TYR A 212 13.65 -7.08 -6.93
N LYS A 213 12.36 -7.24 -7.30
CA LYS A 213 11.96 -8.03 -8.47
C LYS A 213 12.43 -7.40 -9.78
N GLY A 214 12.34 -6.07 -9.91
CA GLY A 214 12.81 -5.36 -11.10
C GLY A 214 14.33 -5.42 -11.26
N TYR A 215 15.07 -5.13 -10.19
CA TYR A 215 16.55 -5.11 -10.21
C TYR A 215 17.17 -6.50 -10.51
N ASN A 216 16.48 -7.57 -10.09
CA ASN A 216 16.88 -8.96 -10.32
C ASN A 216 16.11 -9.61 -11.50
N SER A 217 15.59 -8.82 -12.43
CA SER A 217 14.85 -9.33 -13.59
C SER A 217 15.74 -10.22 -14.47
N SER A 218 15.17 -11.31 -14.95
CA SER A 218 15.80 -12.16 -15.97
C SER A 218 15.81 -11.46 -17.33
N LYS A 219 16.74 -11.86 -18.22
CA LYS A 219 16.89 -11.26 -19.55
C LYS A 219 15.62 -11.41 -20.41
N GLY A 220 15.36 -10.40 -21.22
CA GLY A 220 14.29 -10.37 -22.21
C GLY A 220 12.95 -9.85 -21.71
N THR A 221 12.04 -9.57 -22.63
CA THR A 221 10.69 -9.00 -22.34
C THR A 221 9.85 -9.87 -21.43
N ARG A 222 10.00 -11.19 -21.49
CA ARG A 222 9.33 -12.13 -20.58
C ARG A 222 9.79 -11.94 -19.14
N GLY A 223 11.07 -11.62 -18.92
CA GLY A 223 11.62 -11.31 -17.60
C GLY A 223 10.98 -10.07 -16.99
N VAL A 224 10.82 -9.01 -17.77
CA VAL A 224 10.17 -7.76 -17.34
C VAL A 224 8.72 -8.01 -16.90
N GLY A 225 7.93 -8.72 -17.71
CA GLY A 225 6.54 -9.05 -17.36
C GLY A 225 6.45 -9.94 -16.12
N SER A 226 7.34 -10.91 -15.98
CA SER A 226 7.42 -11.78 -14.79
C SER A 226 7.78 -10.99 -13.52
N SER A 227 8.71 -10.04 -13.61
CA SER A 227 9.10 -9.17 -12.49
C SER A 227 7.94 -8.30 -12.02
N ALA A 228 7.21 -7.69 -12.95
CA ALA A 228 6.04 -6.88 -12.64
C ALA A 228 4.95 -7.70 -11.91
N ASN A 229 4.60 -8.88 -12.45
CA ASN A 229 3.59 -9.74 -11.86
C ASN A 229 4.02 -10.28 -10.49
N SER A 230 5.27 -10.76 -10.37
CA SER A 230 5.80 -11.28 -9.11
C SER A 230 5.90 -10.19 -8.03
N ALA A 231 6.18 -8.94 -8.42
CA ALA A 231 6.16 -7.80 -7.51
C ALA A 231 4.78 -7.60 -6.88
N VAL A 232 3.71 -7.65 -7.68
CA VAL A 232 2.33 -7.53 -7.17
C VAL A 232 1.98 -8.65 -6.21
N VAL A 233 2.21 -9.91 -6.63
CA VAL A 233 1.84 -11.08 -5.83
C VAL A 233 2.57 -11.08 -4.48
N LEU A 234 3.89 -10.88 -4.48
CA LEU A 234 4.67 -10.91 -3.24
C LEU A 234 4.34 -9.72 -2.33
N SER A 235 4.14 -8.52 -2.90
CA SER A 235 3.71 -7.34 -2.14
C SER A 235 2.35 -7.55 -1.49
N SER A 236 1.38 -8.14 -2.20
CA SER A 236 0.06 -8.41 -1.66
C SER A 236 0.09 -9.39 -0.49
N VAL A 237 0.90 -10.45 -0.58
CA VAL A 237 1.11 -11.39 0.53
C VAL A 237 1.73 -10.69 1.74
N LEU A 238 2.75 -9.85 1.51
CA LEU A 238 3.39 -9.11 2.60
C LEU A 238 2.45 -8.10 3.25
N ILE A 239 1.58 -7.44 2.50
CA ILE A 239 0.56 -6.53 3.03
C ILE A 239 -0.33 -7.28 4.04
N PHE A 240 -0.87 -8.45 3.68
CA PHE A 240 -1.70 -9.24 4.60
C PHE A 240 -0.93 -9.76 5.82
N ILE A 241 0.34 -10.15 5.67
CA ILE A 241 1.18 -10.57 6.80
C ILE A 241 1.42 -9.41 7.76
N ILE A 242 1.80 -8.25 7.23
CA ILE A 242 2.03 -7.04 8.04
C ILE A 242 0.74 -6.60 8.74
N ASP A 243 -0.38 -6.64 8.03
CA ASP A 243 -1.69 -6.32 8.58
C ASP A 243 -2.04 -7.20 9.77
N LEU A 244 -1.94 -8.52 9.61
CA LEU A 244 -2.17 -9.49 10.68
C LEU A 244 -1.26 -9.23 11.90
N LEU A 245 0.02 -8.94 11.68
CA LEU A 245 0.96 -8.66 12.76
C LEU A 245 0.62 -7.36 13.51
N VAL A 246 0.24 -6.31 12.78
CA VAL A 246 -0.15 -5.04 13.41
C VAL A 246 -1.43 -5.22 14.22
N VAL A 247 -2.45 -5.92 13.69
CA VAL A 247 -3.69 -6.21 14.42
C VAL A 247 -3.40 -6.99 15.70
N GLN A 248 -2.55 -8.02 15.66
CA GLN A 248 -2.16 -8.77 16.85
C GLN A 248 -1.43 -7.91 17.89
N VAL A 249 -0.52 -7.04 17.43
CA VAL A 249 0.22 -6.14 18.33
C VAL A 249 -0.72 -5.14 18.99
N THR A 250 -1.66 -4.55 18.24
CA THR A 250 -2.65 -3.61 18.79
C THR A 250 -3.59 -4.26 19.80
N ASP A 251 -3.98 -5.49 19.56
CA ASP A 251 -4.81 -6.27 20.49
C ASP A 251 -4.06 -6.56 21.80
N ILE A 252 -2.80 -7.02 21.73
CA ILE A 252 -1.96 -7.28 22.92
C ILE A 252 -1.71 -6.00 23.72
N LEU A 253 -1.60 -4.85 23.08
CA LEU A 253 -1.38 -3.55 23.72
C LEU A 253 -2.68 -2.95 24.30
N GLY A 254 -3.84 -3.58 24.08
CA GLY A 254 -5.15 -3.10 24.55
C GLY A 254 -5.55 -1.74 23.96
N LEU A 255 -5.13 -1.48 22.73
CA LEU A 255 -5.45 -0.24 21.99
C LEU A 255 -6.74 -0.36 21.20
N ASN A 256 -7.45 -1.48 21.32
CA ASN A 256 -8.74 -1.77 20.65
C ASN A 256 -9.94 -1.31 21.47
#